data_74467bb4dd648a2cc63f47f17a11adeb
#
_entry.id   74467bb4dd648a2cc63f47f17a11adeb
#
_cell.length_a   1.000
_cell.length_b   1.000
_cell.length_c   1.000
_cell.angle_alpha   90.00
_cell.angle_beta   90.00
_cell.angle_gamma   90.00
#
_symmetry.space_group_name_H-M   'P 1'
#
loop_
_entity.id
_entity.type
_entity.pdbx_description
1 polymer ?
#
loop_
_entity_poly.entity_id
_entity_poly.type
_entity_poly.pdbx_seq_one_letter_code
_entity_poly.pdbx_strand_id
1 'polypeptide(L)'
;MPLKSLGNIDPMKPILMFDMDGTLLDLAFDDLIWNTKLPERHAETHDCSLEQSQATLKAFYQQHNHTLCWYSSKYWTEKVGVDVLKLQYDFKNKIAPRIGCFELLEELKAQGYRCWLLTNADQAGLKLKLENVDLSPYFEVMISSEEIGYSKEFVEFWQILQQKHPFDPKHACMVDDTALVLKGAEQFGIPHLLTISQPSSGRPERHALEMEYPAINRLTELFTFLNAIKNKDVDVKTA
;
A
#
# COMPACT_ATOMS: atom_id res chain seq x y z
N MET A 1 1.04 2.57 -25.02
CA MET A 1 0.52 3.91 -24.71
C MET A 1 1.69 4.87 -24.61
N PRO A 2 1.64 6.10 -25.16
CA PRO A 2 2.74 7.05 -25.02
C PRO A 2 2.91 7.39 -23.55
N LEU A 3 4.13 7.37 -23.04
CA LEU A 3 4.53 7.85 -21.71
C LEU A 3 3.97 9.27 -21.53
N LYS A 4 2.98 9.41 -20.64
CA LYS A 4 2.52 10.73 -20.19
C LYS A 4 3.74 11.45 -19.61
N SER A 5 3.98 12.70 -19.97
CA SER A 5 5.15 13.46 -19.54
C SER A 5 5.10 13.60 -18.00
N LEU A 6 5.83 12.74 -17.35
CA LEU A 6 6.25 12.94 -15.97
C LEU A 6 7.20 14.12 -16.03
N GLY A 7 6.92 15.25 -15.44
CA GLY A 7 7.68 16.50 -15.46
C GLY A 7 9.23 16.37 -15.57
N ASN A 8 9.98 17.40 -15.27
CA ASN A 8 11.45 17.32 -15.21
C ASN A 8 11.86 16.45 -14.02
N ILE A 9 12.23 15.18 -14.28
CA ILE A 9 12.72 14.24 -13.26
C ILE A 9 14.12 14.66 -12.83
N ASP A 10 14.34 14.77 -11.52
CA ASP A 10 15.65 15.01 -10.93
C ASP A 10 16.30 13.66 -10.54
N PRO A 11 17.34 13.20 -11.25
CA PRO A 11 17.96 11.91 -10.99
C PRO A 11 18.72 11.84 -9.65
N MET A 12 18.96 12.99 -9.01
CA MET A 12 19.61 13.07 -7.69
C MET A 12 18.64 12.83 -6.53
N LYS A 13 17.33 12.78 -6.80
CA LYS A 13 16.33 12.53 -5.77
C LYS A 13 16.06 11.04 -5.63
N PRO A 14 15.78 10.55 -4.41
CA PRO A 14 15.41 9.15 -4.20
C PRO A 14 14.11 8.81 -4.95
N ILE A 15 13.99 7.55 -5.37
CA ILE A 15 12.71 7.00 -5.83
C ILE A 15 11.81 6.86 -4.61
N LEU A 16 10.62 7.43 -4.68
CA LEU A 16 9.60 7.31 -3.65
C LEU A 16 8.66 6.17 -4.01
N MET A 17 8.66 5.14 -3.21
CA MET A 17 7.81 3.96 -3.35
C MET A 17 6.68 4.07 -2.34
N PHE A 18 5.46 3.98 -2.81
CA PHE A 18 4.26 4.10 -1.99
C PHE A 18 3.46 2.81 -2.04
N ASP A 19 3.02 2.35 -0.91
CA ASP A 19 1.86 1.48 -0.82
C ASP A 19 0.58 2.25 -1.18
N MET A 20 -0.49 1.52 -1.45
CA MET A 20 -1.78 2.08 -1.83
C MET A 20 -2.74 2.15 -0.63
N ASP A 21 -3.11 1.00 -0.06
CA ASP A 21 -4.20 0.85 0.89
C ASP A 21 -3.73 1.09 2.34
N GLY A 22 -4.25 2.12 2.99
CA GLY A 22 -3.75 2.57 4.29
C GLY A 22 -2.62 3.60 4.18
N THR A 23 -2.07 3.80 2.97
CA THR A 23 -1.01 4.77 2.68
C THR A 23 -1.52 5.95 1.85
N LEU A 24 -1.92 5.75 0.63
CA LEU A 24 -2.50 6.77 -0.26
C LEU A 24 -4.01 6.77 -0.23
N LEU A 25 -4.62 5.59 -0.15
CA LEU A 25 -6.05 5.40 0.05
C LEU A 25 -6.37 5.09 1.51
N ASP A 26 -7.53 5.55 1.97
CA ASP A 26 -8.02 5.27 3.31
C ASP A 26 -8.38 3.79 3.44
N LEU A 27 -7.81 3.11 4.43
CA LEU A 27 -8.06 1.69 4.69
C LEU A 27 -9.49 1.41 5.18
N ALA A 28 -10.28 2.44 5.45
CA ALA A 28 -11.67 2.30 5.90
C ALA A 28 -12.55 1.54 4.90
N PHE A 29 -12.25 1.61 3.59
CA PHE A 29 -12.91 0.79 2.58
C PHE A 29 -12.63 -0.70 2.79
N ASP A 30 -11.36 -1.07 2.93
CA ASP A 30 -10.98 -2.47 3.14
C ASP A 30 -11.52 -2.99 4.49
N ASP A 31 -11.49 -2.15 5.55
CA ASP A 31 -12.13 -2.47 6.82
C ASP A 31 -13.62 -2.76 6.67
N LEU A 32 -14.34 -1.94 5.90
CA LEU A 32 -15.76 -2.15 5.61
C LEU A 32 -15.99 -3.48 4.89
N ILE A 33 -15.22 -3.77 3.85
CA ILE A 33 -15.38 -5.00 3.07
C ILE A 33 -15.08 -6.23 3.93
N TRP A 34 -13.88 -6.31 4.51
CA TRP A 34 -13.39 -7.54 5.15
C TRP A 34 -13.98 -7.79 6.54
N ASN A 35 -14.29 -6.72 7.30
CA ASN A 35 -14.76 -6.85 8.69
C ASN A 35 -16.27 -6.72 8.85
N THR A 36 -16.99 -6.25 7.80
CA THR A 36 -18.42 -6.03 7.89
C THR A 36 -19.18 -6.70 6.75
N LYS A 37 -18.91 -6.31 5.50
CA LYS A 37 -19.74 -6.73 4.36
C LYS A 37 -19.51 -8.17 3.96
N LEU A 38 -18.29 -8.65 4.01
CA LEU A 38 -18.00 -10.07 3.74
C LEU A 38 -18.59 -11.00 4.80
N PRO A 39 -18.47 -10.74 6.12
CA PRO A 39 -19.19 -11.52 7.13
C PRO A 39 -20.71 -11.53 6.95
N GLU A 40 -21.33 -10.38 6.65
CA GLU A 40 -22.77 -10.29 6.38
C GLU A 40 -23.15 -11.17 5.17
N ARG A 41 -22.46 -11.02 4.04
CA ARG A 41 -22.76 -11.77 2.82
C ARG A 41 -22.46 -13.27 2.97
N HIS A 42 -21.39 -13.63 3.70
CA HIS A 42 -21.05 -15.02 4.00
C HIS A 42 -22.14 -15.69 4.88
N ALA A 43 -22.66 -14.98 5.89
CA ALA A 43 -23.76 -15.46 6.72
C ALA A 43 -25.02 -15.76 5.89
N GLU A 44 -25.40 -14.83 4.99
CA GLU A 44 -26.52 -15.01 4.06
C GLU A 44 -26.30 -16.20 3.12
N THR A 45 -25.09 -16.33 2.56
CA THR A 45 -24.78 -17.40 1.58
C THR A 45 -24.79 -18.79 2.20
N HIS A 46 -24.38 -18.91 3.46
CA HIS A 46 -24.23 -20.19 4.15
C HIS A 46 -25.36 -20.49 5.17
N ASP A 47 -26.41 -19.67 5.20
CA ASP A 47 -27.55 -19.79 6.12
C ASP A 47 -27.09 -20.00 7.58
N CYS A 48 -26.16 -19.13 8.03
CA CYS A 48 -25.62 -19.17 9.40
C CYS A 48 -25.73 -17.80 10.08
N SER A 49 -25.54 -17.76 11.41
CA SER A 49 -25.54 -16.48 12.13
C SER A 49 -24.32 -15.64 11.75
N LEU A 50 -24.44 -14.30 11.92
CA LEU A 50 -23.31 -13.38 11.73
C LEU A 50 -22.11 -13.74 12.61
N GLU A 51 -22.37 -14.17 13.86
CA GLU A 51 -21.32 -14.59 14.79
C GLU A 51 -20.57 -15.85 14.31
N GLN A 52 -21.31 -16.83 13.77
CA GLN A 52 -20.71 -18.01 13.18
C GLN A 52 -19.87 -17.66 11.93
N SER A 53 -20.39 -16.80 11.08
CA SER A 53 -19.67 -16.30 9.90
C SER A 53 -18.37 -15.59 10.30
N GLN A 54 -18.43 -14.65 11.24
CA GLN A 54 -17.26 -13.93 11.75
C GLN A 54 -16.21 -14.87 12.34
N ALA A 55 -16.62 -15.88 13.12
CA ALA A 55 -15.71 -16.88 13.69
C ALA A 55 -15.02 -17.71 12.59
N THR A 56 -15.78 -18.14 11.57
CA THR A 56 -15.26 -18.91 10.43
C THR A 56 -14.24 -18.09 9.64
N LEU A 57 -14.60 -16.86 9.27
CA LEU A 57 -13.71 -15.99 8.50
C LEU A 57 -12.44 -15.62 9.29
N LYS A 58 -12.57 -15.35 10.59
CA LYS A 58 -11.42 -15.09 11.46
C LYS A 58 -10.43 -16.27 11.48
N ALA A 59 -10.94 -17.51 11.55
CA ALA A 59 -10.10 -18.71 11.50
C ALA A 59 -9.37 -18.82 10.14
N PHE A 60 -10.05 -18.52 9.03
CA PHE A 60 -9.42 -18.49 7.70
C PHE A 60 -8.36 -17.39 7.61
N TYR A 61 -8.63 -16.19 8.11
CA TYR A 61 -7.67 -15.08 8.12
C TYR A 61 -6.39 -15.45 8.86
N GLN A 62 -6.49 -16.08 10.01
CA GLN A 62 -5.32 -16.50 10.79
C GLN A 62 -4.43 -17.52 10.06
N GLN A 63 -5.00 -18.37 9.19
CA GLN A 63 -4.26 -19.40 8.45
C GLN A 63 -3.48 -18.83 7.25
N HIS A 64 -3.94 -17.72 6.68
CA HIS A 64 -3.42 -17.20 5.40
C HIS A 64 -2.77 -15.83 5.50
N ASN A 65 -2.73 -15.24 6.69
CA ASN A 65 -2.17 -13.92 6.93
C ASN A 65 -0.74 -13.79 6.36
N HIS A 66 -0.45 -12.67 5.73
CA HIS A 66 0.84 -12.33 5.11
C HIS A 66 1.29 -13.23 3.95
N THR A 67 0.44 -14.10 3.44
CA THR A 67 0.72 -14.87 2.21
C THR A 67 0.16 -14.14 0.99
N LEU A 68 0.66 -14.45 -0.21
CA LEU A 68 0.11 -13.87 -1.44
C LEU A 68 -1.40 -14.16 -1.61
N CYS A 69 -1.88 -15.34 -1.15
CA CYS A 69 -3.30 -15.71 -1.15
C CYS A 69 -4.16 -14.74 -0.32
N TRP A 70 -3.58 -14.19 0.76
CA TRP A 70 -4.26 -13.21 1.63
C TRP A 70 -4.81 -12.01 0.85
N TYR A 71 -4.08 -11.59 -0.17
CA TYR A 71 -4.39 -10.41 -0.96
C TYR A 71 -5.21 -10.70 -2.23
N SER A 72 -5.54 -11.98 -2.50
CA SER A 72 -6.22 -12.39 -3.73
C SER A 72 -7.74 -12.45 -3.58
N SER A 73 -8.45 -11.55 -4.27
CA SER A 73 -9.91 -11.56 -4.35
C SER A 73 -10.46 -12.87 -4.91
N LYS A 74 -9.76 -13.47 -5.90
CA LYS A 74 -10.11 -14.76 -6.49
C LYS A 74 -10.00 -15.88 -5.46
N TYR A 75 -8.86 -15.97 -4.75
CA TYR A 75 -8.66 -16.98 -3.72
C TYR A 75 -9.77 -16.94 -2.66
N TRP A 76 -10.07 -15.72 -2.16
CA TRP A 76 -11.11 -15.57 -1.15
C TRP A 76 -12.49 -15.91 -1.69
N THR A 77 -12.83 -15.55 -2.94
CA THR A 77 -14.08 -15.94 -3.59
C THR A 77 -14.27 -17.47 -3.58
N GLU A 78 -13.23 -18.21 -3.99
CA GLU A 78 -13.25 -19.68 -3.98
C GLU A 78 -13.31 -20.27 -2.56
N LYS A 79 -12.61 -19.64 -1.61
CA LYS A 79 -12.51 -20.13 -0.22
C LYS A 79 -13.80 -19.94 0.58
N VAL A 80 -14.51 -18.81 0.38
CA VAL A 80 -15.65 -18.43 1.22
C VAL A 80 -17.00 -18.56 0.51
N GLY A 81 -17.02 -18.88 -0.79
CA GLY A 81 -18.24 -19.03 -1.57
C GLY A 81 -19.00 -17.70 -1.83
N VAL A 82 -18.35 -16.56 -1.63
CA VAL A 82 -18.88 -15.22 -1.88
C VAL A 82 -18.03 -14.55 -2.94
N ASP A 83 -18.63 -13.98 -3.97
CA ASP A 83 -17.90 -13.18 -4.96
C ASP A 83 -17.35 -11.89 -4.32
N VAL A 84 -16.10 -11.98 -3.84
CA VAL A 84 -15.45 -10.89 -3.09
C VAL A 84 -15.18 -9.69 -3.99
N LEU A 85 -14.81 -9.90 -5.25
CA LEU A 85 -14.57 -8.80 -6.17
C LEU A 85 -15.87 -8.05 -6.47
N LYS A 86 -16.95 -8.78 -6.74
CA LYS A 86 -18.28 -8.16 -6.91
C LYS A 86 -18.68 -7.39 -5.66
N LEU A 87 -18.47 -7.95 -4.49
CA LEU A 87 -18.77 -7.27 -3.22
C LEU A 87 -17.99 -5.95 -3.10
N GLN A 88 -16.71 -5.92 -3.45
CA GLN A 88 -15.91 -4.70 -3.49
C GLN A 88 -16.49 -3.68 -4.48
N TYR A 89 -16.91 -4.11 -5.69
CA TYR A 89 -17.56 -3.24 -6.66
C TYR A 89 -18.89 -2.66 -6.16
N ASP A 90 -19.67 -3.42 -5.40
CA ASP A 90 -20.96 -2.95 -4.83
C ASP A 90 -20.74 -1.76 -3.85
N PHE A 91 -19.58 -1.66 -3.23
CA PHE A 91 -19.20 -0.60 -2.27
C PHE A 91 -18.09 0.34 -2.77
N LYS A 92 -17.74 0.32 -4.04
CA LYS A 92 -16.64 1.11 -4.62
C LYS A 92 -16.70 2.61 -4.35
N ASN A 93 -17.91 3.16 -4.14
CA ASN A 93 -18.11 4.56 -3.77
C ASN A 93 -17.59 4.93 -2.37
N LYS A 94 -17.11 3.96 -1.60
CA LYS A 94 -16.45 4.14 -0.31
C LYS A 94 -14.92 4.19 -0.40
N ILE A 95 -14.36 3.90 -1.58
CA ILE A 95 -12.94 4.09 -1.85
C ILE A 95 -12.65 5.59 -1.84
N ALA A 96 -11.76 6.02 -0.99
CA ALA A 96 -11.39 7.43 -0.83
C ALA A 96 -9.88 7.61 -0.69
N PRO A 97 -9.31 8.68 -1.25
CA PRO A 97 -7.92 9.05 -0.97
C PRO A 97 -7.80 9.53 0.47
N ARG A 98 -6.65 9.32 1.09
CA ARG A 98 -6.32 9.93 2.37
C ARG A 98 -6.20 11.44 2.22
N ILE A 99 -6.46 12.16 3.32
CA ILE A 99 -6.33 13.62 3.36
C ILE A 99 -4.89 14.02 2.97
N GLY A 100 -4.77 14.94 2.03
CA GLY A 100 -3.49 15.41 1.52
C GLY A 100 -2.84 14.53 0.45
N CYS A 101 -3.51 13.46 -0.03
CA CYS A 101 -2.95 12.55 -1.03
C CYS A 101 -2.62 13.27 -2.34
N PHE A 102 -3.57 13.94 -2.93
CA PHE A 102 -3.35 14.63 -4.20
C PHE A 102 -2.42 15.83 -4.05
N GLU A 103 -2.52 16.58 -2.96
CA GLU A 103 -1.60 17.69 -2.65
C GLU A 103 -0.16 17.20 -2.56
N LEU A 104 0.09 16.06 -1.89
CA LEU A 104 1.41 15.45 -1.84
C LEU A 104 1.88 15.06 -3.24
N LEU A 105 1.06 14.31 -4.01
CA LEU A 105 1.45 13.77 -5.31
C LEU A 105 1.71 14.87 -6.35
N GLU A 106 0.91 15.93 -6.36
CA GLU A 106 1.13 17.12 -7.22
C GLU A 106 2.45 17.81 -6.87
N GLU A 107 2.72 18.01 -5.59
CA GLU A 107 3.96 18.67 -5.14
C GLU A 107 5.19 17.80 -5.45
N LEU A 108 5.13 16.48 -5.23
CA LEU A 108 6.21 15.56 -5.60
C LEU A 108 6.50 15.60 -7.10
N LYS A 109 5.46 15.60 -7.92
CA LYS A 109 5.56 15.72 -9.37
C LYS A 109 6.16 17.07 -9.78
N ALA A 110 5.70 18.16 -9.19
CA ALA A 110 6.23 19.50 -9.45
C ALA A 110 7.71 19.62 -9.06
N GLN A 111 8.11 18.95 -7.99
CA GLN A 111 9.51 18.89 -7.56
C GLN A 111 10.35 17.87 -8.34
N GLY A 112 9.81 17.10 -9.26
CA GLY A 112 10.54 16.14 -10.10
C GLY A 112 10.95 14.84 -9.40
N TYR A 113 10.21 14.40 -8.38
CA TYR A 113 10.40 13.07 -7.78
C TYR A 113 9.88 11.98 -8.71
N ARG A 114 10.57 10.85 -8.74
CA ARG A 114 10.09 9.60 -9.31
C ARG A 114 9.26 8.86 -8.28
N CYS A 115 8.01 8.57 -8.60
CA CYS A 115 7.10 7.88 -7.69
C CYS A 115 6.69 6.52 -8.28
N TRP A 116 6.73 5.47 -7.44
CA TRP A 116 6.28 4.12 -7.77
C TRP A 116 5.16 3.70 -6.81
N LEU A 117 4.11 3.08 -7.33
CA LEU A 117 3.03 2.49 -6.56
C LEU A 117 3.25 0.98 -6.46
N LEU A 118 3.43 0.47 -5.26
CA LEU A 118 3.66 -0.94 -4.98
C LEU A 118 2.61 -1.43 -3.99
N THR A 119 1.67 -2.26 -4.45
CA THR A 119 0.58 -2.73 -3.62
C THR A 119 0.54 -4.26 -3.50
N ASN A 120 0.09 -4.76 -2.35
CA ASN A 120 -0.24 -6.16 -2.17
C ASN A 120 -1.63 -6.54 -2.72
N ALA A 121 -2.51 -5.57 -2.99
CA ALA A 121 -3.78 -5.85 -3.66
C ALA A 121 -3.54 -6.59 -4.99
N ASP A 122 -4.38 -7.57 -5.31
CA ASP A 122 -4.34 -8.23 -6.61
C ASP A 122 -4.65 -7.25 -7.75
N GLN A 123 -4.40 -7.67 -8.99
CA GLN A 123 -4.61 -6.79 -10.15
C GLN A 123 -6.05 -6.32 -10.30
N ALA A 124 -7.03 -7.15 -9.90
CA ALA A 124 -8.43 -6.80 -9.96
C ALA A 124 -8.78 -5.71 -8.92
N GLY A 125 -8.26 -5.83 -7.70
CA GLY A 125 -8.39 -4.83 -6.64
C GLY A 125 -7.67 -3.53 -6.98
N LEU A 126 -6.44 -3.60 -7.50
CA LEU A 126 -5.70 -2.42 -7.99
C LEU A 126 -6.51 -1.69 -9.07
N LYS A 127 -7.02 -2.41 -10.06
CA LYS A 127 -7.86 -1.83 -11.13
C LYS A 127 -9.10 -1.16 -10.57
N LEU A 128 -9.85 -1.83 -9.71
CA LEU A 128 -11.04 -1.28 -9.06
C LEU A 128 -10.73 0.05 -8.35
N LYS A 129 -9.64 0.10 -7.59
CA LYS A 129 -9.26 1.28 -6.82
C LYS A 129 -8.83 2.44 -7.73
N LEU A 130 -8.05 2.18 -8.77
CA LEU A 130 -7.65 3.18 -9.75
C LEU A 130 -8.81 3.70 -10.61
N GLU A 131 -9.84 2.89 -10.89
CA GLU A 131 -11.06 3.33 -11.57
C GLU A 131 -11.87 4.34 -10.74
N ASN A 132 -11.73 4.34 -9.42
CA ASN A 132 -12.47 5.23 -8.51
C ASN A 132 -11.61 6.41 -8.02
N VAL A 133 -10.30 6.21 -7.89
CA VAL A 133 -9.32 7.24 -7.50
C VAL A 133 -8.14 7.13 -8.45
N ASP A 134 -8.14 7.93 -9.53
CA ASP A 134 -7.08 7.87 -10.56
C ASP A 134 -5.75 8.43 -10.03
N LEU A 135 -4.93 7.55 -9.51
CA LEU A 135 -3.56 7.85 -9.08
C LEU A 135 -2.55 7.72 -10.23
N SER A 136 -2.94 7.13 -11.36
CA SER A 136 -2.02 6.78 -12.47
C SER A 136 -1.19 7.94 -13.05
N PRO A 137 -1.65 9.22 -13.04
CA PRO A 137 -0.85 10.32 -13.58
C PRO A 137 0.41 10.68 -12.77
N TYR A 138 0.55 10.13 -11.56
CA TYR A 138 1.64 10.46 -10.63
C TYR A 138 2.72 9.39 -10.55
N PHE A 139 2.47 8.20 -11.09
CA PHE A 139 3.37 7.06 -10.92
C PHE A 139 4.02 6.64 -12.23
N GLU A 140 5.35 6.46 -12.19
CA GLU A 140 6.15 5.92 -13.28
C GLU A 140 5.95 4.41 -13.41
N VAL A 141 5.84 3.72 -12.27
CA VAL A 141 5.66 2.27 -12.14
C VAL A 141 4.49 2.03 -11.18
N MET A 142 3.62 1.10 -11.54
CA MET A 142 2.53 0.62 -10.67
C MET A 142 2.53 -0.91 -10.74
N ILE A 143 2.76 -1.55 -9.59
CA ILE A 143 2.94 -3.00 -9.46
C ILE A 143 2.01 -3.56 -8.39
N SER A 144 1.27 -4.59 -8.75
CA SER A 144 0.63 -5.53 -7.82
C SER A 144 1.62 -6.63 -7.44
N SER A 145 1.64 -7.05 -6.19
CA SER A 145 2.44 -8.20 -5.74
C SER A 145 2.07 -9.50 -6.46
N GLU A 146 0.84 -9.61 -6.98
CA GLU A 146 0.41 -10.71 -7.83
C GLU A 146 1.26 -10.85 -9.11
N GLU A 147 1.70 -9.73 -9.71
CA GLU A 147 2.58 -9.72 -10.90
C GLU A 147 4.01 -10.19 -10.61
N ILE A 148 4.42 -10.04 -9.36
CA ILE A 148 5.73 -10.45 -8.87
C ILE A 148 5.72 -11.91 -8.44
N GLY A 149 4.58 -12.40 -7.91
CA GLY A 149 4.42 -13.74 -7.35
C GLY A 149 4.83 -13.86 -5.88
N TYR A 150 5.22 -12.77 -5.24
CA TYR A 150 5.53 -12.66 -3.82
C TYR A 150 4.91 -11.40 -3.24
N SER A 151 4.42 -11.45 -2.01
CA SER A 151 3.96 -10.25 -1.30
C SER A 151 5.15 -9.43 -0.80
N LYS A 152 4.93 -8.13 -0.57
CA LYS A 152 5.99 -7.14 -0.23
C LYS A 152 6.72 -7.44 1.08
N GLU A 153 6.17 -8.27 1.93
CA GLU A 153 6.79 -8.74 3.18
C GLU A 153 8.04 -9.60 2.95
N PHE A 154 8.14 -10.22 1.76
CA PHE A 154 9.24 -11.13 1.42
C PHE A 154 10.32 -10.42 0.61
N VAL A 155 11.58 -10.71 0.90
CA VAL A 155 12.73 -10.12 0.19
C VAL A 155 12.73 -10.48 -1.29
N GLU A 156 12.15 -11.60 -1.67
CA GLU A 156 12.01 -12.08 -3.06
C GLU A 156 11.18 -11.09 -3.91
N PHE A 157 10.15 -10.46 -3.33
CA PHE A 157 9.40 -9.40 -4.01
C PHE A 157 10.35 -8.30 -4.50
N TRP A 158 11.20 -7.79 -3.63
CA TRP A 158 12.11 -6.68 -3.90
C TRP A 158 13.21 -7.06 -4.89
N GLN A 159 13.72 -8.31 -4.79
CA GLN A 159 14.72 -8.83 -5.73
C GLN A 159 14.16 -8.91 -7.16
N ILE A 160 12.95 -9.44 -7.32
CA ILE A 160 12.28 -9.55 -8.62
C ILE A 160 11.87 -8.17 -9.12
N LEU A 161 11.37 -7.29 -8.26
CA LEU A 161 11.06 -5.91 -8.61
C LEU A 161 12.28 -5.21 -9.20
N GLN A 162 13.45 -5.30 -8.55
CA GLN A 162 14.69 -4.67 -9.03
C GLN A 162 15.18 -5.25 -10.36
N GLN A 163 14.96 -6.55 -10.60
CA GLN A 163 15.29 -7.16 -11.89
C GLN A 163 14.40 -6.64 -13.03
N LYS A 164 13.10 -6.46 -12.77
CA LYS A 164 12.13 -5.96 -13.76
C LYS A 164 12.23 -4.45 -13.98
N HIS A 165 12.48 -3.71 -12.90
CA HIS A 165 12.55 -2.25 -12.84
C HIS A 165 13.84 -1.87 -12.10
N PRO A 166 14.98 -1.72 -12.80
CA PRO A 166 16.25 -1.45 -12.15
C PRO A 166 16.26 -0.13 -11.37
N PHE A 167 16.70 -0.21 -10.11
CA PHE A 167 16.89 0.94 -9.22
C PHE A 167 18.00 0.66 -8.20
N ASP A 168 18.56 1.72 -7.62
CA ASP A 168 19.47 1.62 -6.48
C ASP A 168 18.68 1.60 -5.17
N PRO A 169 18.68 0.50 -4.40
CA PRO A 169 17.95 0.43 -3.13
C PRO A 169 18.38 1.53 -2.15
N LYS A 170 19.67 1.90 -2.13
CA LYS A 170 20.19 2.95 -1.25
C LYS A 170 19.65 4.33 -1.60
N HIS A 171 19.10 4.49 -2.79
CA HIS A 171 18.51 5.72 -3.30
C HIS A 171 16.99 5.59 -3.45
N ALA A 172 16.35 4.86 -2.55
CA ALA A 172 14.91 4.65 -2.49
C ALA A 172 14.36 4.93 -1.09
N CYS A 173 13.10 5.33 -1.06
CA CYS A 173 12.33 5.51 0.17
C CYS A 173 11.02 4.75 0.03
N MET A 174 10.67 3.91 1.01
CA MET A 174 9.39 3.20 1.05
C MET A 174 8.47 3.79 2.11
N VAL A 175 7.23 4.07 1.71
CA VAL A 175 6.14 4.52 2.59
C VAL A 175 5.05 3.46 2.58
N ASP A 176 4.79 2.85 3.74
CA ASP A 176 3.83 1.74 3.87
C ASP A 176 3.25 1.73 5.29
N ASP A 177 1.97 1.43 5.43
CA ASP A 177 1.32 1.36 6.75
C ASP A 177 1.62 0.05 7.50
N THR A 178 2.21 -0.94 6.83
CA THR A 178 2.47 -2.30 7.33
C THR A 178 3.94 -2.49 7.70
N ALA A 179 4.24 -2.63 8.99
CA ALA A 179 5.61 -2.79 9.49
C ALA A 179 6.35 -4.01 8.88
N LEU A 180 5.66 -5.12 8.61
CA LEU A 180 6.27 -6.29 7.98
C LEU A 180 6.72 -6.03 6.54
N VAL A 181 5.99 -5.18 5.79
CA VAL A 181 6.41 -4.75 4.45
C VAL A 181 7.66 -3.88 4.54
N LEU A 182 7.68 -2.92 5.46
CA LEU A 182 8.87 -2.09 5.70
C LEU A 182 10.08 -2.93 6.10
N LYS A 183 9.87 -3.96 6.91
CA LYS A 183 10.92 -4.93 7.28
C LYS A 183 11.45 -5.71 6.07
N GLY A 184 10.58 -6.13 5.15
CA GLY A 184 10.99 -6.76 3.88
C GLY A 184 11.84 -5.82 3.03
N ALA A 185 11.44 -4.55 2.91
CA ALA A 185 12.19 -3.50 2.21
C ALA A 185 13.55 -3.22 2.88
N GLU A 186 13.61 -3.17 4.22
CA GLU A 186 14.84 -3.01 5.00
C GLU A 186 15.81 -4.16 4.76
N GLN A 187 15.33 -5.39 4.83
CA GLN A 187 16.14 -6.60 4.59
C GLN A 187 16.70 -6.62 3.16
N PHE A 188 15.99 -6.07 2.21
CA PHE A 188 16.47 -5.90 0.84
C PHE A 188 17.53 -4.78 0.71
N GLY A 189 17.60 -3.84 1.64
CA GLY A 189 18.58 -2.77 1.67
C GLY A 189 18.08 -1.38 1.35
N ILE A 190 16.76 -1.13 1.43
CA ILE A 190 16.18 0.22 1.37
C ILE A 190 16.31 0.89 2.74
N PRO A 191 17.07 1.99 2.88
CA PRO A 191 17.38 2.57 4.19
C PRO A 191 16.33 3.57 4.69
N HIS A 192 15.52 4.12 3.80
CA HIS A 192 14.56 5.18 4.14
C HIS A 192 13.16 4.59 4.17
N LEU A 193 12.66 4.39 5.39
CA LEU A 193 11.40 3.71 5.65
C LEU A 193 10.50 4.60 6.50
N LEU A 194 9.26 4.73 6.12
CA LEU A 194 8.28 5.59 6.76
C LEU A 194 6.94 4.88 6.86
N THR A 195 6.32 4.92 8.03
CA THR A 195 4.99 4.34 8.21
C THR A 195 3.91 5.41 8.38
N ILE A 196 2.66 4.97 8.33
CA ILE A 196 1.47 5.79 8.54
C ILE A 196 0.90 5.50 9.92
N SER A 197 0.72 6.53 10.76
CA SER A 197 0.22 6.33 12.13
C SER A 197 -1.28 6.06 12.19
N GLN A 198 -2.07 6.54 11.22
CA GLN A 198 -3.52 6.29 11.13
C GLN A 198 -3.92 5.84 9.72
N PRO A 199 -3.73 4.57 9.34
CA PRO A 199 -4.06 4.06 8.00
C PRO A 199 -5.54 4.15 7.65
N SER A 200 -6.41 3.98 8.64
CA SER A 200 -7.87 3.99 8.51
C SER A 200 -8.48 5.13 9.32
N SER A 201 -9.29 5.95 8.67
CA SER A 201 -10.07 7.00 9.35
C SER A 201 -11.11 6.44 10.32
N GLY A 202 -11.49 5.17 10.17
CA GLY A 202 -12.40 4.45 11.05
C GLY A 202 -11.75 3.89 12.32
N ARG A 203 -10.42 4.01 12.47
CA ARG A 203 -9.66 3.50 13.61
C ARG A 203 -8.92 4.63 14.34
N PRO A 204 -8.62 4.47 15.64
CA PRO A 204 -7.76 5.42 16.34
C PRO A 204 -6.35 5.43 15.73
N GLU A 205 -5.66 6.54 15.90
CA GLU A 205 -4.25 6.65 15.57
C GLU A 205 -3.42 5.69 16.44
N ARG A 206 -2.42 5.03 15.83
CA ARG A 206 -1.49 4.14 16.52
C ARG A 206 -0.60 4.95 17.46
N HIS A 207 -0.33 4.43 18.63
CA HIS A 207 0.55 5.11 19.57
C HIS A 207 2.01 5.06 19.09
N ALA A 208 2.75 6.17 19.24
CA ALA A 208 4.13 6.27 18.74
C ALA A 208 5.06 5.17 19.26
N LEU A 209 4.86 4.69 20.49
CA LEU A 209 5.64 3.59 21.09
C LEU A 209 5.35 2.20 20.50
N GLU A 210 4.28 2.07 19.70
CA GLU A 210 3.90 0.81 19.05
C GLU A 210 4.45 0.70 17.64
N MET A 211 5.09 1.77 17.14
CA MET A 211 5.62 1.83 15.77
C MET A 211 7.11 1.58 15.75
N GLU A 212 7.53 0.61 14.94
CA GLU A 212 8.94 0.24 14.76
C GLU A 212 9.69 1.23 13.84
N TYR A 213 8.97 1.96 12.99
CA TYR A 213 9.51 2.88 12.00
C TYR A 213 9.03 4.31 12.25
N PRO A 214 9.79 5.34 11.78
CA PRO A 214 9.31 6.72 11.78
C PRO A 214 7.93 6.80 11.12
N ALA A 215 7.02 7.58 11.71
CA ALA A 215 5.64 7.62 11.28
C ALA A 215 5.17 9.05 10.97
N ILE A 216 4.26 9.15 10.02
CA ILE A 216 3.50 10.36 9.73
C ILE A 216 2.00 10.08 9.80
N ASN A 217 1.23 11.07 10.20
CA ASN A 217 -0.22 11.05 10.09
C ASN A 217 -0.69 11.72 8.80
N ARG A 218 -0.18 12.91 8.52
CA ARG A 218 -0.50 13.65 7.31
C ARG A 218 0.53 13.36 6.22
N LEU A 219 0.08 13.05 5.03
CA LEU A 219 0.97 12.71 3.91
C LEU A 219 1.96 13.82 3.56
N THR A 220 1.59 15.10 3.76
CA THR A 220 2.47 16.26 3.52
C THR A 220 3.67 16.31 4.49
N GLU A 221 3.64 15.60 5.63
CA GLU A 221 4.76 15.49 6.56
C GLU A 221 5.95 14.73 5.95
N LEU A 222 5.72 13.97 4.85
CA LEU A 222 6.78 13.32 4.09
C LEU A 222 7.90 14.31 3.69
N PHE A 223 7.58 15.54 3.36
CA PHE A 223 8.59 16.55 3.00
C PHE A 223 9.56 16.85 4.14
N THR A 224 9.09 16.86 5.38
CA THR A 224 9.95 17.03 6.57
C THR A 224 10.92 15.85 6.69
N PHE A 225 10.45 14.63 6.47
CA PHE A 225 11.26 13.43 6.46
C PHE A 225 12.31 13.45 5.35
N LEU A 226 11.91 13.80 4.11
CA LEU A 226 12.83 13.90 2.97
C LEU A 226 13.92 14.98 3.17
N ASN A 227 13.58 16.10 3.79
CA ASN A 227 14.55 17.14 4.10
C ASN A 227 15.55 16.67 5.17
N ALA A 228 15.12 15.88 6.15
CA ALA A 228 16.02 15.30 7.16
C ALA A 228 17.01 14.29 6.55
N ILE A 229 16.59 13.50 5.56
CA ILE A 229 17.47 12.59 4.81
C ILE A 229 18.56 13.39 4.07
N LYS A 230 18.17 14.42 3.30
CA LYS A 230 19.11 15.25 2.54
C LYS A 230 20.20 15.86 3.40
N ASN A 231 19.85 16.35 4.58
CA ASN A 231 20.81 16.97 5.49
C ASN A 231 21.85 15.97 6.03
N LYS A 232 21.42 14.72 6.32
CA LYS A 232 22.35 13.66 6.75
C LYS A 232 23.35 13.29 5.66
N ASP A 233 22.92 13.22 4.40
CA ASP A 233 23.79 12.89 3.27
C ASP A 233 24.81 13.99 2.96
N VAL A 234 24.54 15.23 3.30
CA VAL A 234 25.48 16.37 3.16
C VAL A 234 26.56 16.31 4.26
N ASP A 235 26.17 16.00 5.49
CA ASP A 235 27.12 15.93 6.63
C ASP A 235 28.13 14.77 6.44
N VAL A 236 27.72 13.64 5.85
CA VAL A 236 28.60 12.49 5.57
C VAL A 236 29.60 12.77 4.45
N LYS A 237 29.29 13.66 3.49
CA LYS A 237 30.18 14.05 2.38
C LYS A 237 31.18 15.14 2.75
N THR A 238 31.00 15.80 3.90
CA THR A 238 31.85 16.90 4.38
C THR A 238 32.76 16.49 5.57
N ALA A 239 32.65 15.28 6.06
CA ALA A 239 33.47 14.67 7.10
C ALA A 239 34.48 13.67 6.49
#